data_c07da6da6a6c3976477c5deadafea9a0
#
_entry.id   c07da6da6a6c3976477c5deadafea9a0
#
_cell.length_a   1.000
_cell.length_b   1.000
_cell.length_c   1.000
_cell.angle_alpha   90.00
_cell.angle_beta   90.00
_cell.angle_gamma   90.00
#
_symmetry.space_group_name_H-M   'P 1'
#
loop_
_entity.id
_entity.type
_entity.pdbx_description
1 polymer ?
#
loop_
_entity_poly.entity_id
_entity_poly.type
_entity_poly.pdbx_seq_one_letter_code
_entity_poly.pdbx_strand_id
1 'polypeptide(L)'
;MNAYLLLANGMVFAGQSVGAEGVTVGEVVFATGMVGFEETLTDPSYYGQIITQTYPLIGNYGMNKDDMESDKIWAKGYIVREACKTPSNWRCEETLDSFLKKNNTIGIEGIDTRHLTRIIRESGVMNGAILTTFDPADPANKEKTDALLAEIRAYAVTDAVKNVTCAEPEVFNPAGETHIVLMHYGCKRNIVRCLVKRGCKVTVMPAFATAEEVAAQNPDGIMLSNGPGDPAEPVEVIENLKHIFELNIPTFGI
;
A
#
# COMPACT_ATOMS: atom_id res chain seq x y z
N MET A 1 7.12 14.11 -19.77
CA MET A 1 5.75 14.67 -19.81
C MET A 1 5.49 15.38 -18.48
N ASN A 2 4.76 16.51 -18.48
CA ASN A 2 4.41 17.19 -17.25
C ASN A 2 3.40 16.36 -16.44
N ALA A 3 3.53 16.41 -15.14
CA ALA A 3 2.56 15.87 -14.19
C ALA A 3 2.31 16.89 -13.08
N TYR A 4 1.16 16.80 -12.48
CA TYR A 4 0.74 17.71 -11.42
C TYR A 4 0.17 16.91 -10.24
N LEU A 5 0.45 17.37 -9.02
CA LEU A 5 -0.24 16.94 -7.81
C LEU A 5 -1.18 18.06 -7.39
N LEU A 6 -2.48 17.78 -7.34
CA LEU A 6 -3.51 18.68 -6.85
C LEU A 6 -4.00 18.17 -5.49
N LEU A 7 -3.91 18.99 -4.46
CA LEU A 7 -4.37 18.67 -3.11
C LEU A 7 -5.80 19.17 -2.84
N ALA A 8 -6.50 18.57 -1.89
CA ALA A 8 -7.88 18.94 -1.50
C ALA A 8 -8.04 20.41 -1.10
N ASN A 9 -6.96 21.06 -0.62
CA ASN A 9 -6.93 22.47 -0.29
C ASN A 9 -6.72 23.40 -1.50
N GLY A 10 -6.58 22.83 -2.72
CA GLY A 10 -6.35 23.54 -3.98
C GLY A 10 -4.88 23.84 -4.30
N MET A 11 -3.94 23.43 -3.46
CA MET A 11 -2.50 23.59 -3.78
C MET A 11 -2.10 22.67 -4.93
N VAL A 12 -1.27 23.21 -5.84
CA VAL A 12 -0.75 22.49 -7.00
C VAL A 12 0.78 22.40 -6.91
N PHE A 13 1.31 21.21 -7.14
CA PHE A 13 2.75 20.97 -7.35
C PHE A 13 2.95 20.50 -8.79
N ALA A 14 3.81 21.20 -9.52
CA ALA A 14 4.20 20.80 -10.87
C ALA A 14 5.49 19.97 -10.86
N GLY A 15 5.53 18.91 -11.64
CA GLY A 15 6.66 17.99 -11.76
C GLY A 15 6.67 17.27 -13.11
N GLN A 16 7.33 16.13 -13.16
CA GLN A 16 7.40 15.26 -14.33
C GLN A 16 6.72 13.93 -14.04
N SER A 17 6.10 13.36 -15.08
CA SER A 17 5.48 12.04 -15.01
C SER A 17 6.54 10.95 -14.87
N VAL A 18 6.28 10.02 -13.96
CA VAL A 18 6.95 8.73 -13.84
C VAL A 18 5.88 7.64 -13.72
N GLY A 19 6.08 6.48 -14.36
CA GLY A 19 5.07 5.42 -14.41
C GLY A 19 4.00 5.64 -15.47
N ALA A 20 2.75 5.23 -15.19
CA ALA A 20 1.62 5.32 -16.10
C ALA A 20 1.10 6.76 -16.26
N GLU A 21 0.32 6.98 -17.31
CA GLU A 21 -0.35 8.25 -17.59
C GLU A 21 -1.82 8.19 -17.16
N GLY A 22 -2.41 9.34 -16.82
CA GLY A 22 -3.82 9.44 -16.47
C GLY A 22 -4.10 10.35 -15.28
N VAL A 23 -5.14 10.02 -14.53
CA VAL A 23 -5.54 10.68 -13.27
C VAL A 23 -5.77 9.62 -12.21
N THR A 24 -5.24 9.82 -11.02
CA THR A 24 -5.51 8.98 -9.86
C THR A 24 -5.80 9.82 -8.64
N VAL A 25 -6.84 9.46 -7.89
CA VAL A 25 -7.22 10.11 -6.63
C VAL A 25 -6.92 9.18 -5.47
N GLY A 26 -6.43 9.73 -4.37
CA GLY A 26 -6.11 8.96 -3.17
C GLY A 26 -5.80 9.84 -1.97
N GLU A 27 -5.68 9.20 -0.83
CA GLU A 27 -5.22 9.82 0.40
C GLU A 27 -3.69 10.00 0.35
N VAL A 28 -3.20 11.24 0.42
CA VAL A 28 -1.77 11.52 0.31
C VAL A 28 -1.10 11.30 1.67
N VAL A 29 -0.20 10.32 1.70
CA VAL A 29 0.58 9.95 2.89
C VAL A 29 2.07 10.04 2.61
N PHE A 30 2.92 9.90 3.64
CA PHE A 30 4.37 9.89 3.44
C PHE A 30 5.06 8.74 4.18
N ALA A 31 6.11 8.24 3.54
CA ALA A 31 7.02 7.25 4.10
C ALA A 31 8.42 7.86 4.27
N THR A 32 9.06 7.59 5.41
CA THR A 32 10.36 8.19 5.78
C THR A 32 11.55 7.24 5.63
N GLY A 33 11.32 6.01 5.18
CA GLY A 33 12.37 5.04 4.93
C GLY A 33 13.35 5.51 3.85
N MET A 34 14.64 5.29 4.07
CA MET A 34 15.70 5.56 3.08
C MET A 34 15.83 4.42 2.07
N VAL A 35 15.32 3.23 2.43
CA VAL A 35 15.29 1.99 1.66
C VAL A 35 13.92 1.35 1.82
N GLY A 36 13.62 0.29 1.08
CA GLY A 36 12.34 -0.41 1.20
C GLY A 36 11.23 0.26 0.37
N PHE A 37 11.58 0.93 -0.73
CA PHE A 37 10.57 1.57 -1.57
C PHE A 37 9.74 0.55 -2.37
N GLU A 38 10.28 -0.61 -2.66
CA GLU A 38 9.55 -1.71 -3.31
C GLU A 38 8.57 -2.37 -2.35
N GLU A 39 9.04 -2.66 -1.14
CA GLU A 39 8.21 -3.14 -0.04
C GLU A 39 7.05 -2.16 0.23
N THR A 40 7.35 -0.85 0.25
CA THR A 40 6.32 0.18 0.45
C THR A 40 5.27 0.18 -0.65
N LEU A 41 5.66 0.06 -1.94
CA LEU A 41 4.73 0.04 -3.07
C LEU A 41 3.82 -1.19 -3.07
N THR A 42 4.37 -2.35 -2.65
CA THR A 42 3.68 -3.64 -2.68
C THR A 42 3.02 -4.02 -1.35
N ASP A 43 3.15 -3.18 -0.32
CA ASP A 43 2.49 -3.35 0.98
C ASP A 43 0.98 -3.06 0.88
N PRO A 44 0.11 -4.05 1.17
CA PRO A 44 -1.33 -3.85 1.15
C PRO A 44 -1.83 -2.74 2.09
N SER A 45 -1.05 -2.37 3.12
CA SER A 45 -1.39 -1.26 4.03
C SER A 45 -1.59 0.08 3.31
N TYR A 46 -1.01 0.24 2.12
CA TYR A 46 -1.16 1.47 1.32
C TYR A 46 -2.33 1.43 0.32
N TYR A 47 -3.27 0.49 0.49
CA TYR A 47 -4.48 0.45 -0.34
C TYR A 47 -5.23 1.78 -0.28
N GLY A 48 -5.52 2.36 -1.45
CA GLY A 48 -6.25 3.62 -1.56
C GLY A 48 -5.40 4.89 -1.37
N GLN A 49 -4.10 4.78 -1.08
CA GLN A 49 -3.23 5.90 -0.74
C GLN A 49 -2.27 6.28 -1.89
N ILE A 50 -1.91 7.55 -1.94
CA ILE A 50 -0.83 8.10 -2.76
C ILE A 50 0.38 8.31 -1.85
N ILE A 51 1.47 7.59 -2.11
CA ILE A 51 2.63 7.56 -1.22
C ILE A 51 3.66 8.61 -1.64
N THR A 52 4.04 9.48 -0.71
CA THR A 52 5.17 10.40 -0.86
C THR A 52 6.40 9.81 -0.19
N GLN A 53 7.45 9.54 -0.97
CA GLN A 53 8.76 9.19 -0.41
C GLN A 53 9.52 10.45 0.00
N THR A 54 9.92 10.53 1.27
CA THR A 54 10.65 11.69 1.77
C THR A 54 12.14 11.64 1.46
N TYR A 55 12.69 10.45 1.23
CA TYR A 55 14.09 10.30 0.81
C TYR A 55 14.28 10.83 -0.63
N PRO A 56 15.34 11.62 -0.89
CA PRO A 56 15.45 12.37 -2.14
C PRO A 56 15.55 11.52 -3.40
N LEU A 57 16.29 10.41 -3.37
CA LEU A 57 16.54 9.55 -4.52
C LEU A 57 15.90 8.18 -4.32
N ILE A 58 14.93 7.84 -5.16
CA ILE A 58 14.21 6.56 -5.08
C ILE A 58 14.45 5.74 -6.35
N GLY A 59 14.54 4.42 -6.20
CA GLY A 59 14.81 3.50 -7.31
C GLY A 59 16.30 3.23 -7.57
N ASN A 60 17.19 3.70 -6.71
CA ASN A 60 18.64 3.62 -6.90
C ASN A 60 19.21 2.20 -6.94
N TYR A 61 18.55 1.23 -6.34
CA TYR A 61 18.92 -0.19 -6.44
C TYR A 61 18.00 -1.02 -7.34
N GLY A 62 17.02 -0.38 -8.00
CA GLY A 62 16.05 -1.03 -8.89
C GLY A 62 15.00 -1.84 -8.16
N MET A 63 14.18 -2.56 -8.94
CA MET A 63 13.12 -3.44 -8.47
C MET A 63 13.58 -4.89 -8.57
N ASN A 64 13.16 -5.74 -7.63
CA ASN A 64 13.41 -7.18 -7.65
C ASN A 64 12.27 -7.94 -6.94
N LYS A 65 12.02 -9.19 -7.37
CA LYS A 65 10.88 -9.99 -6.86
C LYS A 65 11.00 -10.43 -5.41
N ASP A 66 12.22 -10.51 -4.88
CA ASP A 66 12.45 -11.03 -3.53
C ASP A 66 12.00 -10.05 -2.45
N ASP A 67 12.03 -8.74 -2.76
CA ASP A 67 11.71 -7.67 -1.81
C ASP A 67 10.21 -7.30 -1.83
N MET A 68 9.41 -7.85 -2.74
CA MET A 68 7.97 -7.60 -2.81
C MET A 68 7.21 -8.17 -1.60
N GLU A 69 6.32 -7.38 -1.03
CA GLU A 69 5.44 -7.77 0.09
C GLU A 69 4.09 -8.35 -0.38
N SER A 70 3.76 -8.23 -1.67
CA SER A 70 2.62 -8.86 -2.33
C SER A 70 2.85 -8.92 -3.84
N ASP A 71 1.88 -9.44 -4.62
CA ASP A 71 2.04 -9.67 -6.06
C ASP A 71 1.80 -8.42 -6.92
N LYS A 72 1.37 -7.30 -6.35
CA LYS A 72 1.02 -6.07 -7.08
C LYS A 72 1.26 -4.81 -6.25
N ILE A 73 1.22 -3.66 -6.91
CA ILE A 73 1.15 -2.36 -6.25
C ILE A 73 -0.27 -2.15 -5.71
N TRP A 74 -0.39 -1.74 -4.44
CA TRP A 74 -1.64 -1.39 -3.79
C TRP A 74 -1.87 0.11 -3.70
N ALA A 75 -0.77 0.88 -3.74
CA ALA A 75 -0.83 2.33 -3.77
C ALA A 75 -1.55 2.85 -5.02
N LYS A 76 -2.36 3.90 -4.87
CA LYS A 76 -3.03 4.61 -5.98
C LYS A 76 -2.05 5.42 -6.83
N GLY A 77 -0.98 5.93 -6.22
CA GLY A 77 0.01 6.74 -6.90
C GLY A 77 1.29 6.89 -6.09
N TYR A 78 2.32 7.42 -6.72
CA TYR A 78 3.64 7.52 -6.14
C TYR A 78 4.29 8.87 -6.38
N ILE A 79 4.82 9.48 -5.32
CA ILE A 79 5.42 10.81 -5.34
C ILE A 79 6.86 10.70 -4.85
N VAL A 80 7.79 11.16 -5.69
CA VAL A 80 9.23 11.17 -5.38
C VAL A 80 9.88 12.51 -5.69
N ARG A 81 10.97 12.83 -5.00
CA ARG A 81 11.78 14.00 -5.37
C ARG A 81 12.55 13.74 -6.66
N GLU A 82 13.18 12.57 -6.76
CA GLU A 82 13.96 12.12 -7.91
C GLU A 82 13.82 10.61 -8.09
N ALA A 83 13.43 10.16 -9.28
CA ALA A 83 13.40 8.76 -9.67
C ALA A 83 14.72 8.39 -10.36
N CYS A 84 15.42 7.39 -9.84
CA CYS A 84 16.66 6.90 -10.41
C CYS A 84 16.42 6.26 -11.78
N LYS A 85 17.05 6.81 -12.83
CA LYS A 85 16.92 6.31 -14.20
C LYS A 85 17.88 5.18 -14.53
N THR A 86 18.96 5.07 -13.77
CA THR A 86 20.01 4.07 -13.99
C THR A 86 20.36 3.41 -12.65
N PRO A 87 19.54 2.42 -12.22
CA PRO A 87 19.81 1.68 -10.98
C PRO A 87 21.17 0.98 -11.01
N SER A 88 21.82 0.89 -9.85
CA SER A 88 23.11 0.22 -9.71
C SER A 88 23.07 -0.81 -8.59
N ASN A 89 22.55 -2.00 -8.91
CA ASN A 89 22.53 -3.15 -7.99
C ASN A 89 22.49 -4.44 -8.82
N TRP A 90 23.21 -5.48 -8.39
CA TRP A 90 23.25 -6.76 -9.06
C TRP A 90 21.90 -7.52 -9.04
N ARG A 91 21.00 -7.20 -8.08
CA ARG A 91 19.65 -7.77 -7.98
C ARG A 91 18.61 -7.00 -8.81
N CYS A 92 18.99 -5.89 -9.45
CA CYS A 92 18.06 -5.06 -10.21
C CYS A 92 17.53 -5.83 -11.44
N GLU A 93 16.23 -6.08 -11.48
CA GLU A 93 15.53 -6.69 -12.63
C GLU A 93 14.96 -5.61 -13.54
N GLU A 94 14.49 -4.49 -12.99
CA GLU A 94 13.93 -3.36 -13.74
C GLU A 94 13.99 -2.02 -12.98
N THR A 95 13.70 -0.93 -13.69
CA THR A 95 13.63 0.41 -13.09
C THR A 95 12.30 0.66 -12.41
N LEU A 96 12.26 1.62 -11.48
CA LEU A 96 11.02 2.08 -10.85
C LEU A 96 9.97 2.52 -11.89
N ASP A 97 10.37 3.30 -12.91
CA ASP A 97 9.46 3.77 -13.97
C ASP A 97 8.82 2.60 -14.74
N SER A 98 9.62 1.59 -15.11
CA SER A 98 9.11 0.37 -15.78
C SER A 98 8.12 -0.39 -14.90
N PHE A 99 8.44 -0.57 -13.62
CA PHE A 99 7.60 -1.26 -12.66
C PHE A 99 6.25 -0.55 -12.44
N LEU A 100 6.28 0.78 -12.27
CA LEU A 100 5.06 1.59 -12.15
C LEU A 100 4.19 1.48 -13.42
N LYS A 101 4.79 1.55 -14.62
CA LYS A 101 4.07 1.39 -15.89
C LYS A 101 3.40 0.03 -16.04
N LYS A 102 4.12 -1.05 -15.73
CA LYS A 102 3.57 -2.42 -15.77
C LYS A 102 2.38 -2.61 -14.84
N ASN A 103 2.40 -1.95 -13.70
CA ASN A 103 1.33 -2.01 -12.69
C ASN A 103 0.27 -0.91 -12.88
N ASN A 104 0.31 -0.17 -14.00
CA ASN A 104 -0.61 0.94 -14.30
C ASN A 104 -0.71 1.96 -13.16
N THR A 105 0.42 2.23 -12.47
CA THR A 105 0.50 3.16 -11.35
C THR A 105 1.06 4.50 -11.82
N ILE A 106 0.34 5.58 -11.51
CA ILE A 106 0.69 6.95 -11.89
C ILE A 106 1.63 7.53 -10.83
N GLY A 107 2.72 8.16 -11.27
CA GLY A 107 3.65 8.81 -10.38
C GLY A 107 4.08 10.19 -10.85
N ILE A 108 4.67 10.95 -9.94
CA ILE A 108 5.23 12.28 -10.18
C ILE A 108 6.60 12.40 -9.52
N GLU A 109 7.57 12.94 -10.26
CA GLU A 109 8.90 13.30 -9.77
C GLU A 109 9.16 14.81 -9.90
N GLY A 110 10.19 15.29 -9.19
CA GLY A 110 10.67 16.67 -9.31
C GLY A 110 9.99 17.69 -8.41
N ILE A 111 9.02 17.29 -7.59
CA ILE A 111 8.35 18.18 -6.64
C ILE A 111 9.12 18.31 -5.31
N ASP A 112 8.80 19.34 -4.53
CA ASP A 112 9.34 19.50 -3.18
C ASP A 112 8.62 18.58 -2.17
N THR A 113 9.08 17.34 -2.07
CA THR A 113 8.53 16.34 -1.17
C THR A 113 8.68 16.73 0.31
N ARG A 114 9.71 17.51 0.67
CA ARG A 114 9.88 18.03 2.03
C ARG A 114 8.78 19.03 2.38
N HIS A 115 8.48 19.95 1.48
CA HIS A 115 7.38 20.92 1.66
C HIS A 115 6.04 20.20 1.74
N LEU A 116 5.76 19.27 0.83
CA LEU A 116 4.54 18.45 0.84
C LEU A 116 4.38 17.70 2.16
N THR A 117 5.45 17.03 2.63
CA THR A 117 5.42 16.31 3.91
C THR A 117 5.08 17.21 5.10
N ARG A 118 5.59 18.45 5.12
CA ARG A 118 5.24 19.42 6.18
C ARG A 118 3.76 19.79 6.13
N ILE A 119 3.21 20.03 4.95
CA ILE A 119 1.77 20.34 4.78
C ILE A 119 0.92 19.18 5.33
N ILE A 120 1.20 17.94 4.91
CA ILE A 120 0.45 16.76 5.34
C ILE A 120 0.56 16.57 6.86
N ARG A 121 1.76 16.72 7.43
CA ARG A 121 1.99 16.59 8.87
C ARG A 121 1.23 17.63 9.70
N GLU A 122 1.12 18.86 9.20
CA GLU A 122 0.46 19.97 9.90
C GLU A 122 -1.07 19.93 9.73
N SER A 123 -1.55 19.44 8.58
CA SER A 123 -2.98 19.37 8.25
C SER A 123 -3.64 18.06 8.66
N GLY A 124 -2.86 17.04 9.03
CA GLY A 124 -3.32 15.65 9.11
C GLY A 124 -3.39 15.01 7.73
N VAL A 125 -4.13 13.93 7.60
CA VAL A 125 -4.34 13.25 6.32
C VAL A 125 -5.03 14.18 5.33
N MET A 126 -4.56 14.21 4.08
CA MET A 126 -5.10 15.07 3.03
C MET A 126 -5.23 14.29 1.72
N ASN A 127 -6.41 14.34 1.12
CA ASN A 127 -6.63 13.76 -0.20
C ASN A 127 -5.96 14.60 -1.29
N GLY A 128 -5.61 13.95 -2.39
CA GLY A 128 -5.04 14.58 -3.56
C GLY A 128 -5.23 13.75 -4.82
N ALA A 129 -4.83 14.31 -5.95
CA ALA A 129 -4.77 13.62 -7.22
C ALA A 129 -3.42 13.86 -7.91
N ILE A 130 -2.86 12.81 -8.52
CA ILE A 130 -1.79 12.95 -9.51
C ILE A 130 -2.43 12.90 -10.88
N LEU A 131 -2.08 13.84 -11.76
CA LEU A 131 -2.62 13.92 -13.11
C LEU A 131 -1.53 14.29 -14.12
N THR A 132 -1.63 13.70 -15.32
CA THR A 132 -0.74 13.95 -16.48
C THR A 132 -1.49 14.51 -17.68
N THR A 133 -2.83 14.63 -17.58
CA THR A 133 -3.73 14.90 -18.70
C THR A 133 -3.97 16.39 -18.97
N PHE A 134 -3.85 17.23 -17.95
CA PHE A 134 -4.00 18.69 -18.07
C PHE A 134 -3.28 19.42 -16.94
N ASP A 135 -3.03 20.71 -17.13
CA ASP A 135 -2.51 21.60 -16.08
C ASP A 135 -3.68 22.15 -15.25
N PRO A 136 -3.78 21.80 -13.93
CA PRO A 136 -4.86 22.30 -13.08
C PRO A 136 -4.70 23.79 -12.72
N ALA A 137 -3.55 24.39 -12.96
CA ALA A 137 -3.32 25.83 -12.75
C ALA A 137 -3.69 26.69 -13.98
N ASP A 138 -3.92 26.08 -15.15
CA ASP A 138 -4.36 26.78 -16.35
C ASP A 138 -5.83 27.19 -16.22
N PRO A 139 -6.15 28.50 -16.33
CA PRO A 139 -7.53 28.99 -16.32
C PRO A 139 -8.47 28.32 -17.33
N ALA A 140 -7.92 27.85 -18.47
CA ALA A 140 -8.69 27.13 -19.49
C ALA A 140 -9.21 25.77 -19.00
N ASN A 141 -8.61 25.22 -17.96
CA ASN A 141 -9.00 23.93 -17.35
C ASN A 141 -9.82 24.10 -16.06
N LYS A 142 -10.26 25.30 -15.71
CA LYS A 142 -10.92 25.58 -14.44
C LYS A 142 -12.08 24.64 -14.14
N GLU A 143 -12.96 24.38 -15.08
CA GLU A 143 -14.12 23.50 -14.90
C GLU A 143 -13.69 22.06 -14.56
N LYS A 144 -12.67 21.53 -15.26
CA LYS A 144 -12.10 20.20 -14.99
C LYS A 144 -11.43 20.15 -13.62
N THR A 145 -10.73 21.21 -13.26
CA THR A 145 -10.05 21.33 -11.96
C THR A 145 -11.06 21.39 -10.83
N ASP A 146 -12.13 22.16 -10.96
CA ASP A 146 -13.19 22.27 -9.96
C ASP A 146 -13.90 20.90 -9.78
N ALA A 147 -14.20 20.20 -10.87
CA ALA A 147 -14.77 18.85 -10.83
C ALA A 147 -13.84 17.84 -10.12
N LEU A 148 -12.54 17.84 -10.47
CA LEU A 148 -11.56 16.97 -9.83
C LEU A 148 -11.37 17.31 -8.34
N LEU A 149 -11.40 18.59 -7.96
CA LEU A 149 -11.36 19.01 -6.55
C LEU A 149 -12.56 18.49 -5.75
N ALA A 150 -13.75 18.45 -6.36
CA ALA A 150 -14.92 17.87 -5.73
C ALA A 150 -14.74 16.36 -5.49
N GLU A 151 -14.20 15.63 -6.47
CA GLU A 151 -13.88 14.20 -6.35
C GLU A 151 -12.82 13.97 -5.26
N ILE A 152 -11.72 14.72 -5.25
CA ILE A 152 -10.65 14.64 -4.24
C ILE A 152 -11.23 14.83 -2.84
N ARG A 153 -12.09 15.83 -2.64
CA ARG A 153 -12.68 16.13 -1.32
C ARG A 153 -13.67 15.07 -0.85
N ALA A 154 -14.33 14.39 -1.78
CA ALA A 154 -15.29 13.31 -1.48
C ALA A 154 -14.61 11.94 -1.31
N TYR A 155 -13.33 11.82 -1.70
CA TYR A 155 -12.62 10.54 -1.64
C TYR A 155 -12.47 10.04 -0.21
N ALA A 156 -12.78 8.76 0.00
CA ALA A 156 -12.53 8.03 1.23
C ALA A 156 -12.06 6.61 0.90
N VAL A 157 -11.17 6.08 1.71
CA VAL A 157 -10.77 4.67 1.61
C VAL A 157 -11.84 3.84 2.30
N THR A 158 -12.49 2.95 1.56
CA THR A 158 -13.55 2.07 2.07
C THR A 158 -13.31 0.62 1.69
N ASP A 159 -13.88 -0.32 2.45
CA ASP A 159 -13.75 -1.78 2.24
C ASP A 159 -12.29 -2.23 2.11
N ALA A 160 -11.36 -1.56 2.79
CA ALA A 160 -9.93 -1.74 2.57
C ALA A 160 -9.49 -3.19 2.82
N VAL A 161 -9.82 -3.75 3.98
CA VAL A 161 -9.50 -5.14 4.35
C VAL A 161 -10.11 -6.14 3.36
N LYS A 162 -11.36 -5.95 2.95
CA LYS A 162 -12.07 -6.78 1.97
C LYS A 162 -11.38 -6.83 0.62
N ASN A 163 -10.81 -5.71 0.19
CA ASN A 163 -10.15 -5.60 -1.11
C ASN A 163 -8.72 -6.16 -1.14
N VAL A 164 -8.08 -6.31 0.02
CA VAL A 164 -6.68 -6.79 0.10
C VAL A 164 -6.53 -8.21 0.64
N THR A 165 -7.56 -8.76 1.29
CA THR A 165 -7.51 -10.12 1.84
C THR A 165 -7.42 -11.18 0.74
N CYS A 166 -6.92 -12.37 1.06
CA CYS A 166 -6.95 -13.51 0.15
C CYS A 166 -8.38 -14.04 -0.03
N ALA A 167 -8.65 -14.64 -1.18
CA ALA A 167 -9.97 -15.24 -1.47
C ALA A 167 -10.12 -16.62 -0.83
N GLU A 168 -9.05 -17.40 -0.79
CA GLU A 168 -9.02 -18.78 -0.32
C GLU A 168 -7.86 -18.97 0.65
N PRO A 169 -7.95 -19.96 1.57
CA PRO A 169 -6.81 -20.33 2.42
C PRO A 169 -5.61 -20.83 1.62
N GLU A 170 -4.41 -20.44 2.06
CA GLU A 170 -3.15 -20.88 1.45
C GLU A 170 -2.21 -21.45 2.51
N VAL A 171 -1.55 -22.58 2.22
CA VAL A 171 -0.68 -23.30 3.16
C VAL A 171 0.77 -23.19 2.72
N PHE A 172 1.63 -22.68 3.61
CA PHE A 172 3.08 -22.61 3.46
C PHE A 172 3.77 -23.56 4.41
N ASN A 173 4.85 -24.20 3.95
CA ASN A 173 5.64 -25.17 4.70
C ASN A 173 4.78 -26.24 5.41
N PRO A 174 4.05 -27.10 4.68
CA PRO A 174 3.11 -28.07 5.25
C PRO A 174 3.76 -29.09 6.19
N ALA A 175 5.09 -29.26 6.14
CA ALA A 175 5.87 -30.14 7.00
C ALA A 175 6.36 -29.47 8.29
N GLY A 176 6.01 -28.21 8.55
CA GLY A 176 6.39 -27.51 9.77
C GLY A 176 5.78 -28.14 11.03
N GLU A 177 6.52 -28.14 12.14
CA GLU A 177 6.10 -28.76 13.38
C GLU A 177 5.06 -27.93 14.16
N THR A 178 5.24 -26.58 14.16
CA THR A 178 4.32 -25.65 14.81
C THR A 178 3.37 -25.07 13.77
N HIS A 179 2.07 -25.22 13.95
CA HIS A 179 1.07 -24.74 13.03
C HIS A 179 0.53 -23.36 13.43
N ILE A 180 0.78 -22.35 12.60
CA ILE A 180 0.25 -20.99 12.80
C ILE A 180 -0.84 -20.73 11.77
N VAL A 181 -2.03 -20.33 12.24
CA VAL A 181 -3.05 -19.71 11.40
C VAL A 181 -2.78 -18.20 11.37
N LEU A 182 -2.61 -17.65 10.16
CA LEU A 182 -2.41 -16.23 9.96
C LEU A 182 -3.66 -15.61 9.32
N MET A 183 -4.30 -14.67 10.03
CA MET A 183 -5.46 -13.93 9.52
C MET A 183 -4.97 -12.80 8.61
N HIS A 184 -5.39 -12.85 7.33
CA HIS A 184 -4.90 -11.95 6.27
C HIS A 184 -5.73 -10.67 6.19
N TYR A 185 -5.42 -9.67 7.01
CA TYR A 185 -6.08 -8.35 6.96
C TYR A 185 -5.43 -7.38 5.96
N GLY A 186 -4.42 -7.81 5.23
CA GLY A 186 -3.53 -7.04 4.36
C GLY A 186 -2.08 -7.37 4.67
N CYS A 187 -1.80 -8.67 4.82
CA CYS A 187 -0.54 -9.21 5.33
C CYS A 187 0.65 -8.89 4.40
N LYS A 188 1.73 -8.41 4.98
CA LYS A 188 3.04 -8.39 4.32
C LYS A 188 3.56 -9.81 4.15
N ARG A 189 3.99 -10.15 2.94
CA ARG A 189 4.54 -11.49 2.61
C ARG A 189 5.70 -11.88 3.53
N ASN A 190 6.50 -10.90 3.97
CA ASN A 190 7.63 -11.16 4.84
C ASN A 190 7.23 -11.71 6.22
N ILE A 191 6.01 -11.47 6.69
CA ILE A 191 5.50 -12.09 7.93
C ILE A 191 5.44 -13.60 7.75
N VAL A 192 4.84 -14.07 6.65
CA VAL A 192 4.77 -15.50 6.31
C VAL A 192 6.18 -16.09 6.14
N ARG A 193 7.06 -15.40 5.38
CA ARG A 193 8.45 -15.80 5.19
C ARG A 193 9.19 -15.97 6.53
N CYS A 194 8.98 -15.06 7.46
CA CYS A 194 9.61 -15.11 8.79
C CYS A 194 9.13 -16.30 9.63
N LEU A 195 7.86 -16.65 9.58
CA LEU A 195 7.30 -17.81 10.26
C LEU A 195 7.80 -19.12 9.63
N VAL A 196 7.76 -19.22 8.31
CA VAL A 196 8.28 -20.39 7.56
C VAL A 196 9.77 -20.59 7.84
N LYS A 197 10.58 -19.54 7.84
CA LYS A 197 12.02 -19.60 8.18
C LYS A 197 12.29 -20.15 9.58
N ARG A 198 11.31 -20.01 10.50
CA ARG A 198 11.37 -20.57 11.87
C ARG A 198 10.83 -22.00 11.97
N GLY A 199 10.54 -22.64 10.85
CA GLY A 199 10.03 -24.01 10.79
C GLY A 199 8.53 -24.14 11.00
N CYS A 200 7.78 -23.03 11.04
CA CYS A 200 6.33 -23.11 11.19
C CYS A 200 5.64 -23.57 9.90
N LYS A 201 4.62 -24.40 10.03
CA LYS A 201 3.55 -24.51 9.04
C LYS A 201 2.67 -23.28 9.19
N VAL A 202 2.37 -22.57 8.10
CA VAL A 202 1.53 -21.37 8.12
C VAL A 202 0.33 -21.59 7.21
N THR A 203 -0.88 -21.49 7.79
CA THR A 203 -2.12 -21.42 7.00
C THR A 203 -2.59 -19.96 7.02
N VAL A 204 -2.50 -19.30 5.87
CA VAL A 204 -3.03 -17.95 5.67
C VAL A 204 -4.52 -18.08 5.41
N MET A 205 -5.35 -17.40 6.21
CA MET A 205 -6.82 -17.44 6.13
C MET A 205 -7.37 -16.08 5.70
N PRO A 206 -8.49 -16.05 4.95
CA PRO A 206 -9.20 -14.80 4.65
C PRO A 206 -9.57 -14.02 5.92
N ALA A 207 -9.62 -12.69 5.82
CA ALA A 207 -9.97 -11.81 6.94
C ALA A 207 -11.34 -12.12 7.56
N PHE A 208 -12.27 -12.64 6.78
CA PHE A 208 -13.66 -12.92 7.18
C PHE A 208 -13.90 -14.37 7.62
N ALA A 209 -12.82 -15.17 7.74
CA ALA A 209 -12.94 -16.54 8.25
C ALA A 209 -13.49 -16.55 9.68
N THR A 210 -14.41 -17.48 9.94
CA THR A 210 -15.05 -17.62 11.25
C THR A 210 -14.15 -18.33 12.26
N ALA A 211 -14.52 -18.24 13.55
CA ALA A 211 -13.80 -18.96 14.59
C ALA A 211 -13.82 -20.47 14.40
N GLU A 212 -14.92 -21.03 13.88
CA GLU A 212 -15.05 -22.45 13.56
C GLU A 212 -14.11 -22.87 12.44
N GLU A 213 -13.98 -22.05 11.39
CA GLU A 213 -13.06 -22.31 10.27
C GLU A 213 -11.60 -22.25 10.72
N VAL A 214 -11.27 -21.30 11.61
CA VAL A 214 -9.94 -21.18 12.23
C VAL A 214 -9.65 -22.39 13.12
N ALA A 215 -10.60 -22.78 13.99
CA ALA A 215 -10.47 -23.94 14.88
C ALA A 215 -10.31 -25.26 14.11
N ALA A 216 -11.01 -25.40 12.97
CA ALA A 216 -10.91 -26.58 12.10
C ALA A 216 -9.50 -26.80 11.52
N GLN A 217 -8.66 -25.74 11.48
CA GLN A 217 -7.26 -25.86 11.09
C GLN A 217 -6.38 -26.50 12.16
N ASN A 218 -6.85 -26.58 13.42
CA ASN A 218 -6.11 -27.13 14.57
C ASN A 218 -4.76 -26.40 14.80
N PRO A 219 -4.73 -25.06 14.92
CA PRO A 219 -3.49 -24.31 15.06
C PRO A 219 -2.93 -24.37 16.48
N ASP A 220 -1.60 -24.31 16.59
CA ASP A 220 -0.88 -24.10 17.86
C ASP A 220 -0.88 -22.61 18.27
N GLY A 221 -1.06 -21.71 17.30
CA GLY A 221 -1.11 -20.27 17.53
C GLY A 221 -1.79 -19.52 16.37
N ILE A 222 -2.25 -18.30 16.67
CA ILE A 222 -2.90 -17.42 15.71
C ILE A 222 -2.08 -16.14 15.58
N MET A 223 -1.85 -15.71 14.32
CA MET A 223 -1.20 -14.45 13.97
C MET A 223 -2.22 -13.52 13.33
N LEU A 224 -2.39 -12.34 13.88
CA LEU A 224 -3.20 -11.28 13.28
C LEU A 224 -2.27 -10.35 12.52
N SER A 225 -2.43 -10.23 11.20
CA SER A 225 -1.54 -9.41 10.37
C SER A 225 -1.84 -7.92 10.48
N ASN A 226 -0.94 -7.10 9.95
CA ASN A 226 -1.22 -5.71 9.58
C ASN A 226 -2.33 -5.64 8.51
N GLY A 227 -2.87 -4.43 8.30
CA GLY A 227 -3.85 -4.16 7.26
C GLY A 227 -4.03 -2.67 6.98
N PRO A 228 -4.73 -2.31 5.89
CA PRO A 228 -5.08 -0.95 5.51
C PRO A 228 -6.34 -0.44 6.21
N GLY A 229 -6.57 0.87 6.10
CA GLY A 229 -7.83 1.51 6.47
C GLY A 229 -8.00 1.77 7.96
N ASP A 230 -9.21 2.15 8.33
CA ASP A 230 -9.60 2.34 9.74
C ASP A 230 -9.91 0.97 10.36
N PRO A 231 -9.24 0.58 11.46
CA PRO A 231 -9.51 -0.70 12.13
C PRO A 231 -10.95 -0.81 12.69
N ALA A 232 -11.68 0.28 12.81
CA ALA A 232 -13.08 0.27 13.24
C ALA A 232 -14.08 -0.04 12.10
N GLU A 233 -13.65 0.05 10.83
CA GLU A 233 -14.51 -0.12 9.66
C GLU A 233 -15.00 -1.58 9.46
N PRO A 234 -14.15 -2.61 9.52
CA PRO A 234 -14.57 -3.99 9.22
C PRO A 234 -15.28 -4.65 10.41
N VAL A 235 -16.52 -4.21 10.68
CA VAL A 235 -17.32 -4.67 11.84
C VAL A 235 -17.45 -6.20 11.89
N GLU A 236 -17.64 -6.87 10.76
CA GLU A 236 -17.73 -8.33 10.69
C GLU A 236 -16.42 -9.00 11.13
N VAL A 237 -15.26 -8.46 10.71
CA VAL A 237 -13.94 -8.95 11.14
C VAL A 237 -13.78 -8.79 12.65
N ILE A 238 -14.23 -7.65 13.21
CA ILE A 238 -14.17 -7.40 14.66
C ILE A 238 -15.01 -8.42 15.43
N GLU A 239 -16.22 -8.73 14.95
CA GLU A 239 -17.09 -9.72 15.61
C GLU A 239 -16.48 -11.14 15.51
N ASN A 240 -16.01 -11.55 14.34
CA ASN A 240 -15.31 -12.83 14.17
C ASN A 240 -14.08 -12.92 15.08
N LEU A 241 -13.33 -11.84 15.24
CA LEU A 241 -12.15 -11.79 16.09
C LEU A 241 -12.48 -12.00 17.57
N LYS A 242 -13.62 -11.49 18.06
CA LYS A 242 -14.09 -11.75 19.43
C LYS A 242 -14.28 -13.25 19.67
N HIS A 243 -14.93 -13.96 18.73
CA HIS A 243 -15.13 -15.40 18.82
C HIS A 243 -13.82 -16.18 18.64
N ILE A 244 -12.87 -15.70 17.83
CA ILE A 244 -11.53 -16.29 17.72
C ILE A 244 -10.80 -16.24 19.06
N PHE A 245 -10.91 -15.15 19.82
CA PHE A 245 -10.30 -15.06 21.16
C PHE A 245 -10.92 -16.03 22.18
N GLU A 246 -12.20 -16.41 22.03
CA GLU A 246 -12.84 -17.41 22.88
C GLU A 246 -12.27 -18.82 22.69
N LEU A 247 -11.55 -19.11 21.60
CA LEU A 247 -10.87 -20.38 21.37
C LEU A 247 -9.70 -20.63 22.34
N ASN A 248 -9.24 -19.60 23.06
CA ASN A 248 -8.12 -19.67 24.01
C ASN A 248 -6.81 -20.20 23.38
N ILE A 249 -6.60 -19.98 22.09
CA ILE A 249 -5.38 -20.30 21.38
C ILE A 249 -4.42 -19.11 21.52
N PRO A 250 -3.10 -19.32 21.78
CA PRO A 250 -2.12 -18.23 21.83
C PRO A 250 -2.20 -17.34 20.58
N THR A 251 -2.44 -16.05 20.79
CA THR A 251 -2.67 -15.10 19.68
C THR A 251 -1.70 -13.94 19.79
N PHE A 252 -1.08 -13.57 18.65
CA PHE A 252 -0.20 -12.41 18.51
C PHE A 252 -0.70 -11.50 17.38
N GLY A 253 -0.74 -10.20 17.62
CA GLY A 253 -1.13 -9.19 16.62
C GLY A 253 -0.01 -8.20 16.34
N ILE A 254 0.02 -7.72 15.10
CA ILE A 254 0.90 -6.63 14.60
C ILE A 254 0.11 -5.32 14.52
#